data_522248c7019da14dacbcf3798ab5d116
#
_entry.id   522248c7019da14dacbcf3798ab5d116
#
_cell.length_a   1.000
_cell.length_b   1.000
_cell.length_c   1.000
_cell.angle_alpha   90.00
_cell.angle_beta   90.00
_cell.angle_gamma   90.00
#
_symmetry.space_group_name_H-M   'P 1'
#
loop_
_entity.id
_entity.type
_entity.pdbx_description
1 polymer ?
#
loop_
_entity_poly.entity_id
_entity_poly.type
_entity_poly.pdbx_seq_one_letter_code
_entity_poly.pdbx_strand_id
1 'polypeptide(L)'
;LITIIVKVLGFLQSLTLADYFGVSGISDAYLIAQTIPGTIFQFVGMGLSACFIPTYLKLKNINIRKAHEFTNRFMTIVIVFSVVALILVEIFTNQIVFVFASGFRGETFKFACEFTKISVISIIFSAFNYSYISILQAEEKQISAASVVIPYNIILILSIVFAYKYSI
;
A
#
# COMPACT_ATOMS: atom_id res chain seq x y z
N LEU A 1 9.89 -1.47 -19.82
CA LEU A 1 9.70 -2.92 -19.75
C LEU A 1 9.19 -3.36 -18.37
N ILE A 2 9.86 -2.99 -17.27
CA ILE A 2 9.50 -3.38 -15.91
C ILE A 2 8.07 -2.94 -15.56
N THR A 3 7.66 -1.73 -15.95
CA THR A 3 6.30 -1.22 -15.70
C THR A 3 5.23 -2.08 -16.38
N ILE A 4 5.52 -2.64 -17.56
CA ILE A 4 4.61 -3.55 -18.25
C ILE A 4 4.50 -4.86 -17.47
N ILE A 5 5.63 -5.42 -17.03
CA ILE A 5 5.65 -6.65 -16.22
C ILE A 5 4.82 -6.48 -14.94
N VAL A 6 5.00 -5.37 -14.24
CA VAL A 6 4.23 -5.06 -13.03
C VAL A 6 2.72 -4.98 -13.29
N LYS A 7 2.31 -4.34 -14.41
CA LYS A 7 0.89 -4.27 -14.79
C LYS A 7 0.31 -5.63 -15.17
N VAL A 8 1.08 -6.46 -15.89
CA VAL A 8 0.67 -7.82 -16.24
C VAL A 8 0.51 -8.68 -14.97
N LEU A 9 1.46 -8.59 -14.02
CA LEU A 9 1.35 -9.30 -12.75
C LEU A 9 0.14 -8.84 -11.93
N GLY A 10 -0.14 -7.53 -11.86
CA GLY A 10 -1.33 -7.01 -11.19
C GLY A 10 -2.64 -7.48 -11.86
N PHE A 11 -2.66 -7.56 -13.18
CA PHE A 11 -3.79 -8.13 -13.92
C PHE A 11 -3.98 -9.63 -13.63
N LEU A 12 -2.89 -10.41 -13.64
CA LEU A 12 -2.92 -11.84 -13.28
C LEU A 12 -3.41 -12.05 -11.84
N GLN A 13 -3.00 -11.20 -10.90
CA GLN A 13 -3.52 -11.22 -9.53
C GLN A 13 -5.04 -11.05 -9.49
N SER A 14 -5.58 -10.06 -10.22
CA SER A 14 -7.02 -9.81 -10.28
C SER A 14 -7.78 -10.97 -10.92
N LEU A 15 -7.23 -11.56 -11.98
CA LEU A 15 -7.79 -12.75 -12.62
C LEU A 15 -7.80 -13.95 -11.67
N THR A 16 -6.70 -14.18 -10.95
CA THR A 16 -6.58 -15.28 -9.99
C THR A 16 -7.62 -15.11 -8.86
N LEU A 17 -7.79 -13.91 -8.35
CA LEU A 17 -8.82 -13.64 -7.33
C LEU A 17 -10.22 -13.93 -7.86
N ALA A 18 -10.54 -13.48 -9.09
CA ALA A 18 -11.84 -13.70 -9.70
C ALA A 18 -12.12 -15.18 -10.03
N ASP A 19 -11.10 -15.93 -10.43
CA ASP A 19 -11.21 -17.34 -10.78
C ASP A 19 -11.46 -18.23 -9.54
N TYR A 20 -10.73 -17.97 -8.46
CA TYR A 20 -10.81 -18.79 -7.25
C TYR A 20 -11.95 -18.39 -6.29
N PHE A 21 -12.25 -17.13 -6.15
CA PHE A 21 -13.27 -16.63 -5.20
C PHE A 21 -14.54 -16.10 -5.88
N GLY A 22 -14.54 -16.00 -7.20
CA GLY A 22 -15.66 -15.53 -7.99
C GLY A 22 -16.09 -14.09 -7.70
N VAL A 23 -17.24 -13.71 -8.22
CA VAL A 23 -17.90 -12.43 -7.91
C VAL A 23 -18.79 -12.67 -6.70
N SER A 24 -18.24 -12.48 -5.50
CA SER A 24 -18.93 -12.70 -4.24
C SER A 24 -18.78 -11.50 -3.30
N GLY A 25 -19.72 -11.37 -2.34
CA GLY A 25 -19.62 -10.33 -1.32
C GLY A 25 -18.34 -10.40 -0.49
N ILE A 26 -17.72 -11.58 -0.38
CA ILE A 26 -16.43 -11.78 0.30
C ILE A 26 -15.29 -11.19 -0.54
N SER A 27 -15.28 -11.44 -1.86
CA SER A 27 -14.30 -10.86 -2.78
C SER A 27 -14.39 -9.35 -2.80
N ASP A 28 -15.60 -8.80 -2.84
CA ASP A 28 -15.83 -7.36 -2.80
C ASP A 28 -15.35 -6.75 -1.48
N ALA A 29 -15.64 -7.41 -0.35
CA ALA A 29 -15.18 -7.00 0.97
C ALA A 29 -13.63 -6.98 1.04
N TYR A 30 -12.97 -7.99 0.49
CA TYR A 30 -11.52 -8.08 0.43
C TYR A 30 -10.90 -6.95 -0.43
N LEU A 31 -11.48 -6.68 -1.61
CA LEU A 31 -11.01 -5.60 -2.49
C LEU A 31 -11.14 -4.22 -1.83
N ILE A 32 -12.24 -3.95 -1.14
CA ILE A 32 -12.41 -2.71 -0.38
C ILE A 32 -11.39 -2.62 0.76
N ALA A 33 -11.20 -3.70 1.50
CA ALA A 33 -10.23 -3.75 2.59
C ALA A 33 -8.79 -3.48 2.14
N GLN A 34 -8.40 -3.90 0.94
CA GLN A 34 -7.10 -3.54 0.34
C GLN A 34 -7.06 -2.11 -0.18
N THR A 35 -8.17 -1.62 -0.73
CA THR A 35 -8.24 -0.29 -1.34
C THR A 35 -8.09 0.82 -0.30
N ILE A 36 -8.67 0.66 0.89
CA ILE A 36 -8.67 1.69 1.94
C ILE A 36 -7.24 2.10 2.35
N PRO A 37 -6.38 1.19 2.87
CA PRO A 37 -5.02 1.56 3.26
C PRO A 37 -4.18 2.01 2.04
N GLY A 38 -4.38 1.39 0.88
CA GLY A 38 -3.71 1.76 -0.36
C GLY A 38 -4.01 3.19 -0.78
N THR A 39 -5.28 3.60 -0.76
CA THR A 39 -5.71 4.95 -1.14
C THR A 39 -5.18 6.00 -0.17
N ILE A 40 -5.33 5.77 1.14
CA ILE A 40 -4.82 6.69 2.17
C ILE A 40 -3.33 6.94 1.96
N PHE A 41 -2.57 5.88 1.76
CA PHE A 41 -1.13 6.00 1.61
C PHE A 41 -0.68 6.51 0.24
N GLN A 42 -1.44 6.29 -0.81
CA GLN A 42 -1.16 6.84 -2.13
C GLN A 42 -1.17 8.38 -2.11
N PHE A 43 -2.18 8.99 -1.51
CA PHE A 43 -2.26 10.45 -1.38
C PHE A 43 -1.10 11.02 -0.55
N VAL A 44 -0.82 10.39 0.58
CA VAL A 44 0.28 10.80 1.47
C VAL A 44 1.62 10.58 0.77
N GLY A 45 1.84 9.42 0.17
CA GLY A 45 3.07 9.07 -0.51
C GLY A 45 3.42 9.99 -1.67
N MET A 46 2.44 10.41 -2.47
CA MET A 46 2.64 11.38 -3.54
C MET A 46 3.09 12.75 -2.99
N GLY A 47 2.42 13.25 -1.95
CA GLY A 47 2.79 14.52 -1.31
C GLY A 47 4.18 14.46 -0.68
N LEU A 48 4.48 13.36 0.01
CA LEU A 48 5.78 13.15 0.64
C LEU A 48 6.91 13.09 -0.40
N SER A 49 6.74 12.33 -1.49
CA SER A 49 7.75 12.25 -2.56
C SER A 49 7.98 13.58 -3.23
N ALA A 50 6.93 14.36 -3.48
CA ALA A 50 7.03 15.68 -4.10
C ALA A 50 7.86 16.69 -3.25
N CYS A 51 7.78 16.57 -1.92
CA CYS A 51 8.57 17.42 -1.01
C CYS A 51 9.96 16.83 -0.73
N PHE A 52 10.06 15.50 -0.62
CA PHE A 52 11.30 14.81 -0.24
C PHE A 52 12.38 14.96 -1.32
N ILE A 53 12.06 14.61 -2.58
CA ILE A 53 13.05 14.52 -3.66
C ILE A 53 13.82 15.84 -3.86
N PRO A 54 13.16 17.00 -4.07
CA PRO A 54 13.89 18.25 -4.30
C PRO A 54 14.72 18.69 -3.08
N THR A 55 14.17 18.46 -1.87
CA THR A 55 14.89 18.84 -0.64
C THR A 55 16.11 17.96 -0.42
N TYR A 56 15.97 16.64 -0.62
CA TYR A 56 17.08 15.69 -0.52
C TYR A 56 18.20 16.04 -1.50
N LEU A 57 17.89 16.27 -2.77
CA LEU A 57 18.86 16.62 -3.80
C LEU A 57 19.59 17.94 -3.49
N LYS A 58 18.86 18.95 -3.02
CA LYS A 58 19.47 20.22 -2.60
C LYS A 58 20.46 20.03 -1.45
N LEU A 59 20.08 19.25 -0.43
CA LEU A 59 20.96 18.99 0.72
C LEU A 59 22.15 18.11 0.33
N LYS A 60 21.95 17.13 -0.55
CA LYS A 60 23.02 16.23 -1.06
C LYS A 60 24.10 17.04 -1.79
N ASN A 61 23.72 18.04 -2.58
CA ASN A 61 24.66 18.90 -3.29
C ASN A 61 25.49 19.79 -2.34
N ILE A 62 24.98 20.09 -1.14
CA ILE A 62 25.72 20.87 -0.14
C ILE A 62 26.58 19.96 0.73
N ASN A 63 25.98 18.88 1.28
CA ASN A 63 26.65 17.95 2.17
C ASN A 63 25.83 16.66 2.30
N ILE A 64 26.41 15.55 1.94
CA ILE A 64 25.77 14.22 2.00
C ILE A 64 25.28 13.86 3.42
N ARG A 65 26.00 14.28 4.46
CA ARG A 65 25.60 14.03 5.85
C ARG A 65 24.29 14.73 6.20
N LYS A 66 24.10 15.97 5.72
CA LYS A 66 22.83 16.71 5.91
C LYS A 66 21.67 16.04 5.18
N ALA A 67 21.91 15.48 4.00
CA ALA A 67 20.90 14.70 3.28
C ALA A 67 20.48 13.45 4.06
N HIS A 68 21.42 12.73 4.66
CA HIS A 68 21.12 11.56 5.51
C HIS A 68 20.37 11.94 6.80
N GLU A 69 20.78 13.03 7.46
CA GLU A 69 20.07 13.53 8.65
C GLU A 69 18.62 13.93 8.31
N PHE A 70 18.42 14.59 7.17
CA PHE A 70 17.10 14.92 6.66
C PHE A 70 16.27 13.65 6.38
N THR A 71 16.86 12.67 5.71
CA THR A 71 16.19 11.38 5.42
C THR A 71 15.74 10.69 6.70
N ASN A 72 16.59 10.62 7.72
CA ASN A 72 16.24 9.99 9.00
C ASN A 72 15.08 10.71 9.70
N ARG A 73 15.09 12.04 9.72
CA ARG A 73 13.97 12.82 10.28
C ARG A 73 12.69 12.64 9.49
N PHE A 74 12.80 12.64 8.17
CA PHE A 74 11.67 12.42 7.28
C PHE A 74 11.05 11.05 7.52
N MET A 75 11.86 9.97 7.59
CA MET A 75 11.40 8.62 7.90
C MET A 75 10.68 8.55 9.24
N THR A 76 11.20 9.20 10.26
CA THR A 76 10.56 9.27 11.59
C THR A 76 9.17 9.90 11.50
N ILE A 77 9.04 11.02 10.79
CA ILE A 77 7.76 11.71 10.60
C ILE A 77 6.76 10.82 9.88
N VAL A 78 7.20 10.14 8.81
CA VAL A 78 6.35 9.23 8.02
C VAL A 78 5.87 8.04 8.86
N ILE A 79 6.75 7.47 9.69
CA ILE A 79 6.39 6.37 10.59
C ILE A 79 5.36 6.83 11.64
N VAL A 80 5.60 7.96 12.30
CA VAL A 80 4.68 8.52 13.30
C VAL A 80 3.31 8.78 12.65
N PHE A 81 3.29 9.41 11.48
CA PHE A 81 2.06 9.63 10.73
C PHE A 81 1.32 8.34 10.40
N SER A 82 2.06 7.30 10.00
CA SER A 82 1.49 5.99 9.67
C SER A 82 0.86 5.31 10.88
N VAL A 83 1.49 5.40 12.04
CA VAL A 83 0.94 4.87 13.29
C VAL A 83 -0.34 5.62 13.68
N VAL A 84 -0.34 6.95 13.57
CA VAL A 84 -1.55 7.75 13.82
C VAL A 84 -2.67 7.39 12.84
N ALA A 85 -2.36 7.26 11.55
CA ALA A 85 -3.33 6.86 10.53
C ALA A 85 -3.89 5.47 10.79
N LEU A 86 -3.05 4.50 11.19
CA LEU A 86 -3.48 3.16 11.57
C LEU A 86 -4.48 3.23 12.72
N ILE A 87 -4.17 3.94 13.80
CA ILE A 87 -5.04 4.08 14.97
C ILE A 87 -6.38 4.74 14.57
N LEU A 88 -6.34 5.77 13.74
CA LEU A 88 -7.57 6.42 13.27
C LEU A 88 -8.44 5.49 12.43
N VAL A 89 -7.84 4.73 11.51
CA VAL A 89 -8.59 3.76 10.70
C VAL A 89 -9.18 2.65 11.56
N GLU A 90 -8.46 2.15 12.57
CA GLU A 90 -8.98 1.16 13.51
C GLU A 90 -10.19 1.68 14.28
N ILE A 91 -10.11 2.89 14.84
CA ILE A 91 -11.20 3.49 15.61
C ILE A 91 -12.42 3.77 14.72
N PHE A 92 -12.20 4.29 13.51
CA PHE A 92 -13.25 4.72 12.60
C PHE A 92 -13.51 3.73 11.45
N THR A 93 -13.16 2.44 11.61
CA THR A 93 -13.28 1.43 10.55
C THR A 93 -14.68 1.41 9.91
N ASN A 94 -15.74 1.39 10.72
CA ASN A 94 -17.11 1.31 10.21
C ASN A 94 -17.47 2.53 9.35
N GLN A 95 -17.11 3.73 9.78
CA GLN A 95 -17.37 4.97 9.05
C GLN A 95 -16.57 5.03 7.75
N ILE A 96 -15.31 4.63 7.81
CA ILE A 96 -14.42 4.61 6.64
C ILE A 96 -14.92 3.59 5.61
N VAL A 97 -15.22 2.37 6.04
CA VAL A 97 -15.79 1.34 5.14
C VAL A 97 -17.11 1.80 4.56
N PHE A 98 -17.97 2.45 5.33
CA PHE A 98 -19.22 3.00 4.82
C PHE A 98 -19.01 4.07 3.73
N VAL A 99 -18.00 4.93 3.87
CA VAL A 99 -17.66 5.95 2.86
C VAL A 99 -17.14 5.30 1.57
N PHE A 100 -16.28 4.28 1.67
CA PHE A 100 -15.69 3.60 0.51
C PHE A 100 -16.66 2.61 -0.17
N ALA A 101 -17.59 2.04 0.58
CA ALA A 101 -18.51 1.00 0.13
C ALA A 101 -19.92 1.20 0.69
N SER A 102 -20.52 2.38 0.41
CA SER A 102 -21.85 2.77 0.90
C SER A 102 -22.98 1.83 0.50
N GLY A 103 -22.78 1.02 -0.55
CA GLY A 103 -23.71 -0.01 -1.01
C GLY A 103 -23.69 -1.32 -0.23
N PHE A 104 -22.65 -1.57 0.57
CA PHE A 104 -22.52 -2.83 1.31
C PHE A 104 -23.52 -2.89 2.48
N ARG A 105 -24.14 -4.08 2.66
CA ARG A 105 -25.10 -4.36 3.71
C ARG A 105 -24.85 -5.74 4.33
N GLY A 106 -25.35 -5.95 5.54
CA GLY A 106 -25.34 -7.24 6.21
C GLY A 106 -23.93 -7.85 6.37
N GLU A 107 -23.74 -9.08 5.97
CA GLU A 107 -22.50 -9.81 6.13
C GLU A 107 -21.34 -9.24 5.31
N THR A 108 -21.60 -8.77 4.08
CA THR A 108 -20.56 -8.16 3.24
C THR A 108 -19.94 -6.94 3.91
N PHE A 109 -20.75 -6.08 4.54
CA PHE A 109 -20.24 -4.93 5.28
C PHE A 109 -19.42 -5.36 6.50
N LYS A 110 -19.88 -6.40 7.21
CA LYS A 110 -19.16 -6.95 8.38
C LYS A 110 -17.79 -7.50 7.97
N PHE A 111 -17.73 -8.31 6.91
CA PHE A 111 -16.47 -8.83 6.38
C PHE A 111 -15.54 -7.70 5.90
N ALA A 112 -16.08 -6.67 5.23
CA ALA A 112 -15.28 -5.52 4.82
C ALA A 112 -14.65 -4.80 6.02
N CYS A 113 -15.38 -4.63 7.12
CA CYS A 113 -14.83 -4.05 8.34
C CYS A 113 -13.76 -4.94 8.99
N GLU A 114 -14.00 -6.25 9.10
CA GLU A 114 -13.05 -7.20 9.68
C GLU A 114 -11.76 -7.27 8.85
N PHE A 115 -11.88 -7.39 7.54
CA PHE A 115 -10.72 -7.42 6.63
C PHE A 115 -9.97 -6.09 6.63
N THR A 116 -10.67 -4.96 6.73
CA THR A 116 -10.03 -3.64 6.82
C THR A 116 -9.18 -3.52 8.07
N LYS A 117 -9.65 -3.98 9.22
CA LYS A 117 -8.87 -3.98 10.47
C LYS A 117 -7.56 -4.76 10.35
N ILE A 118 -7.58 -5.89 9.64
CA ILE A 118 -6.37 -6.67 9.37
C ILE A 118 -5.48 -5.95 8.36
N SER A 119 -6.08 -5.45 7.28
CA SER A 119 -5.35 -4.83 6.16
C SER A 119 -4.70 -3.50 6.55
N VAL A 120 -5.25 -2.78 7.53
CA VAL A 120 -4.74 -1.46 7.93
C VAL A 120 -3.31 -1.53 8.49
N ILE A 121 -2.88 -2.66 9.01
CA ILE A 121 -1.49 -2.90 9.44
C ILE A 121 -0.51 -2.66 8.28
N SER A 122 -0.95 -2.92 7.04
CA SER A 122 -0.15 -2.67 5.84
C SER A 122 0.22 -1.20 5.63
N ILE A 123 -0.45 -0.25 6.29
CA ILE A 123 -0.13 1.19 6.24
C ILE A 123 1.32 1.43 6.67
N ILE A 124 1.79 0.76 7.72
CA ILE A 124 3.18 0.91 8.21
C ILE A 124 4.17 0.42 7.15
N PHE A 125 3.91 -0.76 6.57
CA PHE A 125 4.77 -1.30 5.51
C PHE A 125 4.75 -0.44 4.25
N SER A 126 3.59 0.12 3.90
CA SER A 126 3.44 1.06 2.80
C SER A 126 4.27 2.32 3.03
N ALA A 127 4.32 2.82 4.26
CA ALA A 127 5.13 3.98 4.64
C ALA A 127 6.62 3.75 4.35
N PHE A 128 7.15 2.61 4.76
CA PHE A 128 8.52 2.24 4.45
C PHE A 128 8.74 2.11 2.95
N ASN A 129 7.84 1.43 2.25
CA ASN A 129 7.94 1.21 0.81
C ASN A 129 7.99 2.52 0.03
N TYR A 130 7.05 3.45 0.27
CA TYR A 130 7.02 4.75 -0.40
C TYR A 130 8.25 5.60 -0.07
N SER A 131 8.74 5.55 1.16
CA SER A 131 9.95 6.27 1.56
C SER A 131 11.19 5.73 0.84
N TYR A 132 11.35 4.41 0.76
CA TYR A 132 12.46 3.80 0.01
C TYR A 132 12.37 4.07 -1.49
N ILE A 133 11.17 4.01 -2.07
CA ILE A 133 10.96 4.36 -3.48
C ILE A 133 11.37 5.81 -3.73
N SER A 134 11.01 6.75 -2.84
CA SER A 134 11.38 8.16 -2.97
C SER A 134 12.89 8.38 -2.91
N ILE A 135 13.60 7.64 -2.05
CA ILE A 135 15.07 7.68 -1.97
C ILE A 135 15.68 7.12 -3.27
N LEU A 136 15.20 5.97 -3.76
CA LEU A 136 15.70 5.37 -4.99
C LEU A 136 15.45 6.28 -6.21
N GLN A 137 14.30 6.96 -6.25
CA GLN A 137 13.99 7.94 -7.30
C GLN A 137 14.91 9.15 -7.23
N ALA A 138 15.19 9.67 -6.03
CA ALA A 138 16.14 10.76 -5.84
C ALA A 138 17.58 10.37 -6.23
N GLU A 139 17.93 9.11 -6.11
CA GLU A 139 19.23 8.55 -6.56
C GLU A 139 19.23 8.12 -8.04
N GLU A 140 18.19 8.49 -8.81
CA GLU A 140 18.01 8.12 -10.23
C GLU A 140 17.92 6.61 -10.51
N LYS A 141 17.73 5.79 -9.47
CA LYS A 141 17.59 4.33 -9.55
C LYS A 141 16.15 3.92 -9.84
N GLN A 142 15.56 4.46 -10.90
CA GLN A 142 14.14 4.24 -11.25
C GLN A 142 13.80 2.77 -11.51
N ILE A 143 14.75 2.01 -12.09
CA ILE A 143 14.58 0.58 -12.34
C ILE A 143 14.42 -0.19 -11.03
N SER A 144 15.28 0.08 -10.06
CA SER A 144 15.21 -0.55 -8.75
C SER A 144 13.93 -0.16 -8.00
N ALA A 145 13.51 1.11 -8.08
CA ALA A 145 12.27 1.57 -7.51
C ALA A 145 11.04 0.85 -8.08
N ALA A 146 10.99 0.65 -9.39
CA ALA A 146 9.91 -0.08 -10.05
C ALA A 146 9.91 -1.59 -9.75
N SER A 147 11.08 -2.18 -9.52
CA SER A 147 11.22 -3.63 -9.25
C SER A 147 10.67 -4.04 -7.88
N VAL A 148 10.55 -3.13 -6.92
CA VAL A 148 10.02 -3.42 -5.56
C VAL A 148 8.59 -4.00 -5.61
N VAL A 149 7.81 -3.64 -6.62
CA VAL A 149 6.41 -4.09 -6.76
C VAL A 149 6.30 -5.54 -7.25
N ILE A 150 7.34 -6.08 -7.92
CA ILE A 150 7.31 -7.43 -8.49
C ILE A 150 7.14 -8.52 -7.42
N PRO A 151 8.00 -8.60 -6.37
CA PRO A 151 7.84 -9.61 -5.33
C PRO A 151 6.51 -9.47 -4.57
N TYR A 152 6.00 -8.25 -4.39
CA TYR A 152 4.70 -8.02 -3.79
C TYR A 152 3.57 -8.71 -4.56
N ASN A 153 3.47 -8.50 -5.88
CA ASN A 153 2.45 -9.15 -6.70
C ASN A 153 2.59 -10.68 -6.72
N ILE A 154 3.81 -11.20 -6.76
CA ILE A 154 4.05 -12.65 -6.73
C ILE A 154 3.57 -13.25 -5.40
N ILE A 155 3.91 -12.64 -4.27
CA ILE A 155 3.47 -13.09 -2.95
C ILE A 155 1.94 -13.06 -2.84
N LEU A 156 1.29 -12.03 -3.36
CA LEU A 156 -0.18 -11.94 -3.35
C LEU A 156 -0.82 -13.04 -4.17
N ILE A 157 -0.34 -13.31 -5.38
CA ILE A 157 -0.86 -14.40 -6.22
C ILE A 157 -0.70 -15.74 -5.49
N LEU A 158 0.49 -16.01 -4.94
CA LEU A 158 0.74 -17.23 -4.17
C LEU A 158 -0.18 -17.34 -2.95
N SER A 159 -0.41 -16.24 -2.24
CA SER A 159 -1.30 -16.20 -1.07
C SER A 159 -2.75 -16.50 -1.43
N ILE A 160 -3.25 -15.99 -2.57
CA ILE A 160 -4.60 -16.26 -3.06
C ILE A 160 -4.76 -17.76 -3.40
N VAL A 161 -3.80 -18.32 -4.14
CA VAL A 161 -3.81 -19.75 -4.51
C VAL A 161 -3.73 -20.63 -3.26
N PHE A 162 -2.88 -20.26 -2.30
CA PHE A 162 -2.72 -20.99 -1.05
C PHE A 162 -4.01 -20.95 -0.20
N ALA A 163 -4.60 -19.75 -0.04
CA ALA A 163 -5.84 -19.58 0.69
C ALA A 163 -6.97 -20.45 0.12
N TYR A 164 -7.12 -20.47 -1.20
CA TYR A 164 -8.10 -21.32 -1.86
C TYR A 164 -7.87 -22.80 -1.58
N LYS A 165 -6.62 -23.27 -1.69
CA LYS A 165 -6.27 -24.68 -1.49
C LYS A 165 -6.50 -25.16 -0.05
N TYR A 166 -6.40 -24.28 0.93
CA TYR A 166 -6.53 -24.63 2.37
C TYR A 166 -7.81 -24.12 3.02
N SER A 167 -8.66 -23.43 2.25
CA SER A 167 -9.98 -22.94 2.72
C SER A 167 -11.11 -23.94 2.53
N ILE A 168 -10.79 -25.21 2.25
CA ILE A 168 -11.76 -26.32 2.12
C ILE A 168 -11.79 -27.13 3.39
#